data_c01f92d7a4519c342d67fabdc64eff24
#
_entry.id   c01f92d7a4519c342d67fabdc64eff24
#
_cell.length_a   1.000
_cell.length_b   1.000
_cell.length_c   1.000
_cell.angle_alpha   90.00
_cell.angle_beta   90.00
_cell.angle_gamma   90.00
#
_symmetry.space_group_name_H-M   'P 1'
#
loop_
_entity.id
_entity.type
_entity.pdbx_description
1 polymer ?
#
loop_
_entity_poly.entity_id
_entity_poly.type
_entity_poly.pdbx_seq_one_letter_code
_entity_poly.pdbx_strand_id
1 'polypeptide(L)'
;RKRLKGQLGITMVLHTWGQTLSQHIHMHCLVPGGVLDAANHWQSVKTDYLFPVKALSRVFKAKMFEALRSRKVSIPDADKLMSMPWCVYSKACLTKPETVIKYLSRYTQKGMLSETRLRSVDEQSVTFYYRDYRQLKGLKTMTLSGIEFVRRYLSHILPKGFMRVRHYGFLSNCCRGKKLTLIQKQTQGDTPNKKDS
;
A
#
# COMPACT_ATOMS: atom_id res chain seq x y z
N ARG A 1 0.86 24.82 12.17
CA ARG A 1 1.76 23.78 11.60
C ARG A 1 2.15 24.22 10.20
N LYS A 2 3.45 24.45 9.96
CA LYS A 2 3.95 24.75 8.60
C LYS A 2 3.71 23.51 7.73
N ARG A 3 2.84 23.64 6.72
CA ARG A 3 2.63 22.58 5.72
C ARG A 3 3.87 22.52 4.83
N LEU A 4 4.39 21.34 4.59
CA LEU A 4 5.41 21.15 3.56
C LEU A 4 4.80 21.56 2.22
N LYS A 5 5.45 22.51 1.56
CA LYS A 5 5.05 22.95 0.21
C LYS A 5 5.96 22.25 -0.79
N GLY A 6 5.41 21.31 -1.54
CA GLY A 6 6.20 20.58 -2.53
C GLY A 6 5.50 19.34 -3.06
N GLN A 7 6.14 18.70 -4.03
CA GLN A 7 5.69 17.47 -4.66
C GLN A 7 6.08 16.27 -3.80
N LEU A 8 5.12 15.43 -3.45
CA LEU A 8 5.34 14.13 -2.82
C LEU A 8 5.75 13.08 -3.85
N GLY A 9 6.47 12.05 -3.38
CA GLY A 9 6.61 10.78 -4.09
C GLY A 9 5.76 9.72 -3.41
N ILE A 10 5.09 8.86 -4.18
CA ILE A 10 4.27 7.77 -3.65
C ILE A 10 4.51 6.52 -4.49
N THR A 11 4.83 5.40 -3.87
CA THR A 11 4.71 4.07 -4.47
C THR A 11 3.48 3.40 -3.87
N MET A 12 2.55 3.00 -4.72
CA MET A 12 1.28 2.39 -4.33
C MET A 12 1.19 0.97 -4.88
N VAL A 13 0.74 0.03 -4.06
CA VAL A 13 0.49 -1.36 -4.45
C VAL A 13 -0.96 -1.71 -4.13
N LEU A 14 -1.71 -2.15 -5.14
CA LEU A 14 -3.07 -2.64 -4.97
C LEU A 14 -3.05 -4.09 -4.47
N HIS A 15 -3.78 -4.34 -3.39
CA HIS A 15 -4.11 -5.67 -2.91
C HIS A 15 -5.62 -5.89 -2.97
N THR A 16 -6.03 -7.08 -3.37
CA THR A 16 -7.47 -7.43 -3.50
C THR A 16 -7.90 -8.55 -2.56
N TRP A 17 -6.97 -9.23 -1.89
CA TRP A 17 -7.26 -10.41 -1.05
C TRP A 17 -6.98 -10.21 0.43
N GLY A 18 -7.76 -10.89 1.25
CA GLY A 18 -7.50 -11.09 2.66
C GLY A 18 -6.82 -12.44 2.96
N GLN A 19 -6.64 -12.77 4.23
CA GLN A 19 -6.00 -14.00 4.68
C GLN A 19 -6.77 -15.26 4.28
N THR A 20 -8.08 -15.16 4.11
CA THR A 20 -9.01 -16.24 3.74
C THR A 20 -9.32 -16.30 2.25
N LEU A 21 -8.53 -15.61 1.43
CA LEU A 21 -8.79 -15.41 0.00
C LEU A 21 -10.15 -14.74 -0.30
N SER A 22 -10.77 -14.13 0.70
CA SER A 22 -11.94 -13.27 0.49
C SER A 22 -11.53 -11.94 -0.12
N GLN A 23 -12.44 -11.28 -0.81
CA GLN A 23 -12.20 -9.92 -1.32
C GLN A 23 -11.93 -8.96 -0.15
N HIS A 24 -10.76 -8.35 -0.18
CA HIS A 24 -10.33 -7.32 0.76
C HIS A 24 -9.48 -6.29 0.01
N ILE A 25 -10.16 -5.41 -0.70
CA ILE A 25 -9.49 -4.43 -1.57
C ILE A 25 -8.90 -3.32 -0.71
N HIS A 26 -7.59 -3.18 -0.77
CA HIS A 26 -6.86 -2.13 -0.05
C HIS A 26 -5.56 -1.76 -0.76
N MET A 27 -5.02 -0.60 -0.41
CA MET A 27 -3.79 -0.09 -1.01
C MET A 27 -2.70 0.08 0.04
N HIS A 28 -1.52 -0.43 -0.27
CA HIS A 28 -0.31 -0.12 0.47
C HIS A 28 0.41 1.03 -0.20
N CYS A 29 0.66 2.10 0.55
CA CYS A 29 1.35 3.28 0.06
C CYS A 29 2.66 3.46 0.82
N LEU A 30 3.77 3.52 0.11
CA LEU A 30 5.06 3.95 0.65
C LEU A 30 5.30 5.40 0.23
N VAL A 31 5.50 6.26 1.22
CA VAL A 31 5.69 7.70 1.01
C VAL A 31 7.00 8.12 1.66
N PRO A 32 7.97 8.64 0.91
CA PRO A 32 9.20 9.19 1.48
C PRO A 32 8.94 10.29 2.50
N GLY A 33 9.81 10.39 3.50
CA GLY A 33 9.70 11.38 4.57
C GLY A 33 10.12 12.80 4.15
N GLY A 34 9.65 13.27 2.98
CA GLY A 34 9.95 14.60 2.49
C GLY A 34 9.24 14.93 1.19
N VAL A 35 9.48 16.12 0.68
CA VAL A 35 8.95 16.64 -0.58
C VAL A 35 10.04 17.34 -1.38
N LEU A 36 9.84 17.45 -2.68
CA LEU A 36 10.60 18.38 -3.54
C LEU A 36 9.80 19.68 -3.67
N ASP A 37 10.41 20.79 -3.29
CA ASP A 37 9.81 22.12 -3.48
C ASP A 37 9.82 22.54 -4.96
N ALA A 38 9.30 23.73 -5.25
CA ALA A 38 9.22 24.26 -6.61
C ALA A 38 10.58 24.47 -7.27
N ALA A 39 11.63 24.71 -6.46
CA ALA A 39 13.02 24.84 -6.91
C ALA A 39 13.78 23.50 -6.96
N ASN A 40 13.09 22.40 -6.72
CA ASN A 40 13.64 21.03 -6.63
C ASN A 40 14.61 20.82 -5.45
N HIS A 41 14.46 21.57 -4.36
CA HIS A 41 15.18 21.28 -3.13
C HIS A 41 14.41 20.26 -2.30
N TRP A 42 15.15 19.34 -1.67
CA TRP A 42 14.56 18.35 -0.77
C TRP A 42 14.22 18.97 0.58
N GLN A 43 12.98 18.84 0.98
CA GLN A 43 12.48 19.30 2.27
C GLN A 43 12.10 18.08 3.11
N SER A 44 12.94 17.71 4.06
CA SER A 44 12.66 16.57 4.97
C SER A 44 11.56 16.90 5.97
N VAL A 45 10.75 15.90 6.29
CA VAL A 45 9.79 15.96 7.40
C VAL A 45 10.57 15.79 8.72
N LYS A 46 10.40 16.71 9.65
CA LYS A 46 11.04 16.68 10.96
C LYS A 46 10.31 15.84 12.01
N THR A 47 9.23 15.16 11.64
CA THR A 47 8.36 14.39 12.55
C THR A 47 7.99 13.05 11.94
N ASP A 48 7.77 12.05 12.78
CA ASP A 48 7.33 10.70 12.36
C ASP A 48 5.89 10.67 11.80
N TYR A 49 5.29 11.84 11.61
CA TYR A 49 3.90 11.98 11.24
C TYR A 49 3.72 12.84 9.99
N LEU A 50 3.37 12.18 8.88
CA LEU A 50 3.23 12.85 7.59
C LEU A 50 1.81 13.41 7.36
N PHE A 51 0.76 12.64 7.70
CA PHE A 51 -0.62 13.01 7.41
C PHE A 51 -1.57 12.73 8.58
N PRO A 52 -2.56 13.62 8.84
CA PRO A 52 -3.66 13.34 9.76
C PRO A 52 -4.56 12.24 9.18
N VAL A 53 -4.54 11.04 9.77
CA VAL A 53 -5.26 9.85 9.28
C VAL A 53 -6.74 10.13 9.03
N LYS A 54 -7.42 10.82 9.99
CA LYS A 54 -8.83 11.20 9.84
C LYS A 54 -9.09 12.14 8.66
N ALA A 55 -8.19 13.10 8.42
CA ALA A 55 -8.29 14.00 7.28
C ALA A 55 -8.03 13.27 5.96
N LEU A 56 -7.01 12.41 5.94
CA LEU A 56 -6.68 11.60 4.76
C LEU A 56 -7.84 10.69 4.39
N SER A 57 -8.47 10.01 5.37
CA SER A 57 -9.65 9.17 5.16
C SER A 57 -10.80 9.93 4.50
N ARG A 58 -11.12 11.13 5.03
CA ARG A 58 -12.19 11.98 4.48
C ARG A 58 -11.89 12.44 3.06
N VAL A 59 -10.67 12.94 2.83
CA VAL A 59 -10.26 13.44 1.50
C VAL A 59 -10.21 12.29 0.49
N PHE A 60 -9.66 11.14 0.86
CA PHE A 60 -9.61 9.98 -0.02
C PHE A 60 -11.01 9.51 -0.41
N LYS A 61 -11.92 9.39 0.56
CA LYS A 61 -13.32 9.03 0.32
C LYS A 61 -13.99 10.02 -0.66
N ALA A 62 -13.90 11.31 -0.39
CA ALA A 62 -14.50 12.33 -1.26
C ALA A 62 -13.97 12.26 -2.69
N LYS A 63 -12.64 12.12 -2.86
CA LYS A 63 -11.99 11.99 -4.18
C LYS A 63 -12.38 10.70 -4.91
N MET A 64 -12.55 9.59 -4.19
CA MET A 64 -13.01 8.34 -4.78
C MET A 64 -14.44 8.48 -5.32
N PHE A 65 -15.36 9.05 -4.54
CA PHE A 65 -16.73 9.28 -4.99
C PHE A 65 -16.80 10.26 -6.17
N GLU A 66 -16.03 11.33 -6.15
CA GLU A 66 -15.89 12.27 -7.26
C GLU A 66 -15.42 11.54 -8.53
N ALA A 67 -14.39 10.71 -8.42
CA ALA A 67 -13.84 9.95 -9.54
C ALA A 67 -14.81 8.89 -10.09
N LEU A 68 -15.59 8.23 -9.26
CA LEU A 68 -16.60 7.26 -9.69
C LEU A 68 -17.77 7.95 -10.40
N ARG A 69 -18.28 9.04 -9.83
CA ARG A 69 -19.35 9.84 -10.43
C ARG A 69 -18.94 10.43 -11.79
N SER A 70 -17.73 10.95 -11.92
CA SER A 70 -17.24 11.49 -13.19
C SER A 70 -17.15 10.42 -14.29
N ARG A 71 -17.00 9.15 -13.92
CA ARG A 71 -17.00 8.01 -14.85
C ARG A 71 -18.37 7.35 -15.00
N LYS A 72 -19.42 7.95 -14.45
CA LYS A 72 -20.80 7.42 -14.48
C LYS A 72 -20.90 6.00 -13.91
N VAL A 73 -20.04 5.65 -12.96
CA VAL A 73 -20.12 4.36 -12.25
C VAL A 73 -21.22 4.46 -11.21
N SER A 74 -22.19 3.55 -11.27
CA SER A 74 -23.24 3.45 -10.25
C SER A 74 -22.63 3.04 -8.92
N ILE A 75 -23.02 3.73 -7.86
CA ILE A 75 -22.55 3.45 -6.49
C ILE A 75 -23.77 3.06 -5.66
N PRO A 76 -24.02 1.76 -5.49
CA PRO A 76 -25.08 1.29 -4.60
C PRO A 76 -24.81 1.80 -3.18
N ASP A 77 -25.86 2.16 -2.46
CA ASP A 77 -25.79 2.65 -1.06
C ASP A 77 -24.81 3.82 -0.85
N ALA A 78 -24.70 4.74 -1.82
CA ALA A 78 -23.76 5.84 -1.80
C ALA A 78 -23.79 6.64 -0.49
N ASP A 79 -24.98 6.95 0.05
CA ASP A 79 -25.13 7.74 1.28
C ASP A 79 -24.64 6.96 2.51
N LYS A 80 -24.92 5.67 2.59
CA LYS A 80 -24.39 4.78 3.62
C LYS A 80 -22.87 4.70 3.55
N LEU A 81 -22.29 4.50 2.37
CA LEU A 81 -20.86 4.46 2.18
C LEU A 81 -20.19 5.81 2.50
N MET A 82 -20.85 6.92 2.21
CA MET A 82 -20.38 8.26 2.56
C MET A 82 -20.40 8.53 4.07
N SER A 83 -21.38 8.01 4.79
CA SER A 83 -21.47 8.17 6.26
C SER A 83 -20.46 7.30 7.00
N MET A 84 -20.12 6.11 6.48
CA MET A 84 -19.18 5.18 7.12
C MET A 84 -17.73 5.74 7.16
N PRO A 85 -16.99 5.56 8.27
CA PRO A 85 -15.56 5.87 8.30
C PRO A 85 -14.78 4.91 7.40
N TRP A 86 -13.93 5.46 6.53
CA TRP A 86 -13.00 4.63 5.75
C TRP A 86 -11.71 4.39 6.54
N CYS A 87 -11.29 3.13 6.56
CA CYS A 87 -10.10 2.74 7.29
C CYS A 87 -8.84 3.25 6.55
N VAL A 88 -8.10 4.11 7.22
CA VAL A 88 -6.77 4.54 6.80
C VAL A 88 -5.84 4.34 7.99
N TYR A 89 -4.74 3.64 7.74
CA TYR A 89 -3.69 3.42 8.73
C TYR A 89 -2.39 4.04 8.23
N SER A 90 -1.72 4.79 9.07
CA SER A 90 -0.40 5.34 8.78
C SER A 90 0.55 5.00 9.93
N LYS A 91 1.70 4.47 9.58
CA LYS A 91 2.77 4.17 10.52
C LYS A 91 4.01 4.95 10.12
N ALA A 92 4.71 5.49 11.11
CA ALA A 92 6.03 6.06 10.93
C ALA A 92 7.01 5.02 10.39
N CYS A 93 7.99 5.47 9.65
CA CYS A 93 8.67 4.70 8.64
C CYS A 93 9.80 3.81 9.17
N LEU A 94 10.08 2.90 8.37
CA LEU A 94 11.19 2.02 8.10
C LEU A 94 12.46 2.84 7.86
N THR A 95 13.35 2.82 8.83
CA THR A 95 14.59 3.64 8.79
C THR A 95 15.70 2.98 7.98
N LYS A 96 15.62 1.65 7.76
CA LYS A 96 16.65 0.88 7.05
C LYS A 96 16.18 0.49 5.64
N PRO A 97 17.00 0.67 4.58
CA PRO A 97 16.65 0.30 3.20
C PRO A 97 16.20 -1.15 3.05
N GLU A 98 16.85 -2.09 3.76
CA GLU A 98 16.52 -3.52 3.72
C GLU A 98 15.10 -3.78 4.24
N THR A 99 14.67 -3.03 5.24
CA THR A 99 13.31 -3.14 5.80
C THR A 99 12.27 -2.63 4.81
N VAL A 100 12.59 -1.56 4.05
CA VAL A 100 11.74 -1.04 2.98
C VAL A 100 11.59 -2.06 1.86
N ILE A 101 12.72 -2.64 1.40
CA ILE A 101 12.73 -3.67 0.37
C ILE A 101 11.93 -4.90 0.83
N LYS A 102 12.16 -5.38 2.05
CA LYS A 102 11.43 -6.50 2.64
C LYS A 102 9.94 -6.22 2.78
N TYR A 103 9.56 -4.99 3.10
CA TYR A 103 8.16 -4.55 3.15
C TYR A 103 7.56 -4.59 1.74
N LEU A 104 8.19 -3.96 0.75
CA LEU A 104 7.69 -3.94 -0.62
C LEU A 104 7.60 -5.34 -1.23
N SER A 105 8.61 -6.19 -1.04
CA SER A 105 8.62 -7.55 -1.59
C SER A 105 7.46 -8.40 -1.08
N ARG A 106 7.00 -8.19 0.16
CA ARG A 106 5.81 -8.88 0.69
C ARG A 106 4.55 -8.59 -0.12
N TYR A 107 4.45 -7.42 -0.73
CA TYR A 107 3.24 -6.97 -1.42
C TYR A 107 3.37 -7.03 -2.95
N THR A 108 4.58 -7.07 -3.47
CA THR A 108 4.82 -7.14 -4.92
C THR A 108 5.10 -8.55 -5.42
N GLN A 109 5.84 -9.36 -4.64
CA GLN A 109 6.32 -10.68 -5.06
C GLN A 109 5.52 -11.84 -4.48
N LYS A 110 4.96 -11.68 -3.25
CA LYS A 110 4.17 -12.77 -2.66
C LYS A 110 2.82 -12.88 -3.34
N GLY A 111 2.52 -14.09 -3.82
CA GLY A 111 1.20 -14.48 -4.29
C GLY A 111 0.15 -14.42 -3.18
N MET A 112 -1.10 -14.62 -3.54
CA MET A 112 -2.25 -14.64 -2.63
C MET A 112 -2.13 -15.72 -1.55
N LEU A 113 -1.57 -16.85 -1.92
CA LEU A 113 -1.33 -17.99 -1.04
C LEU A 113 0.09 -18.51 -1.31
N SER A 114 0.92 -18.61 -0.26
CA SER A 114 2.22 -19.28 -0.37
C SER A 114 2.06 -20.79 -0.16
N GLU A 115 2.92 -21.58 -0.77
CA GLU A 115 2.95 -23.03 -0.59
C GLU A 115 3.02 -23.43 0.88
N THR A 116 3.78 -22.69 1.69
CA THR A 116 3.89 -22.93 3.14
C THR A 116 2.58 -22.76 3.91
N ARG A 117 1.57 -22.19 3.29
CA ARG A 117 0.23 -22.06 3.86
C ARG A 117 -0.70 -23.19 3.43
N LEU A 118 -0.38 -23.91 2.38
CA LEU A 118 -1.15 -25.10 1.98
C LEU A 118 -0.89 -26.21 2.99
N ARG A 119 -1.98 -26.82 3.49
CA ARG A 119 -1.94 -27.97 4.39
C ARG A 119 -2.24 -29.28 3.65
N SER A 120 -3.31 -29.30 2.88
CA SER A 120 -3.72 -30.43 2.06
C SER A 120 -4.50 -29.97 0.84
N VAL A 121 -4.36 -30.74 -0.23
CA VAL A 121 -5.15 -30.61 -1.46
C VAL A 121 -5.58 -32.03 -1.81
N ASP A 122 -6.86 -32.24 -1.93
CA ASP A 122 -7.46 -33.49 -2.38
C ASP A 122 -8.44 -33.23 -3.55
N GLU A 123 -9.09 -34.26 -4.04
CA GLU A 123 -10.00 -34.17 -5.21
C GLU A 123 -11.21 -33.24 -4.98
N GLN A 124 -11.59 -33.04 -3.74
CA GLN A 124 -12.82 -32.29 -3.38
C GLN A 124 -12.52 -30.96 -2.68
N SER A 125 -11.37 -30.85 -2.02
CA SER A 125 -11.12 -29.73 -1.12
C SER A 125 -9.67 -29.25 -1.08
N VAL A 126 -9.50 -28.00 -0.65
CA VAL A 126 -8.21 -27.37 -0.37
C VAL A 126 -8.23 -26.83 1.05
N THR A 127 -7.30 -27.30 1.88
CA THR A 127 -7.15 -26.80 3.25
C THR A 127 -5.86 -25.98 3.36
N PHE A 128 -5.95 -24.82 3.96
CA PHE A 128 -4.80 -23.92 4.15
C PHE A 128 -4.83 -23.18 5.47
N TYR A 129 -3.68 -22.75 5.93
CA TYR A 129 -3.53 -21.92 7.13
C TYR A 129 -3.80 -20.45 6.81
N TYR A 130 -4.53 -19.77 7.73
CA TYR A 130 -4.71 -18.33 7.69
C TYR A 130 -4.49 -17.73 9.08
N ARG A 131 -4.10 -16.45 9.14
CA ARG A 131 -3.94 -15.73 10.40
C ARG A 131 -5.18 -14.90 10.69
N ASP A 132 -5.80 -15.18 11.84
CA ASP A 132 -6.88 -14.37 12.38
C ASP A 132 -6.31 -13.32 13.34
N TYR A 133 -6.21 -12.08 12.88
CA TYR A 133 -5.64 -10.98 13.68
C TYR A 133 -6.52 -10.51 14.83
N ARG A 134 -7.73 -11.02 14.96
CA ARG A 134 -8.63 -10.73 16.09
C ARG A 134 -8.28 -11.53 17.34
N GLN A 135 -7.41 -12.52 17.21
CA GLN A 135 -6.98 -13.41 18.29
C GLN A 135 -5.46 -13.43 18.41
N LEU A 136 -4.94 -13.41 19.64
CA LEU A 136 -3.51 -13.32 19.96
C LEU A 136 -2.66 -14.48 19.39
N LYS A 137 -3.23 -15.68 19.23
CA LYS A 137 -2.56 -16.87 18.61
C LYS A 137 -3.28 -17.32 17.34
N GLY A 138 -3.59 -16.39 16.47
CA GLY A 138 -4.57 -16.55 15.44
C GLY A 138 -4.16 -17.37 14.20
N LEU A 139 -3.37 -18.43 14.32
CA LEU A 139 -3.19 -19.37 13.20
C LEU A 139 -4.34 -20.38 13.22
N LYS A 140 -5.15 -20.36 12.17
CA LYS A 140 -6.32 -21.23 11.96
C LYS A 140 -6.21 -21.93 10.62
N THR A 141 -6.99 -22.97 10.44
CA THR A 141 -7.17 -23.65 9.16
C THR A 141 -8.50 -23.29 8.55
N MET A 142 -8.53 -23.23 7.23
CA MET A 142 -9.73 -23.11 6.41
C MET A 142 -9.73 -24.18 5.35
N THR A 143 -10.83 -24.91 5.25
CA THR A 143 -11.10 -25.86 4.19
C THR A 143 -12.17 -25.30 3.27
N LEU A 144 -11.91 -25.27 1.98
CA LEU A 144 -12.85 -24.84 0.94
C LEU A 144 -13.03 -25.99 -0.04
N SER A 145 -14.21 -26.12 -0.64
CA SER A 145 -14.36 -26.98 -1.81
C SER A 145 -13.44 -26.49 -2.94
N GLY A 146 -12.96 -27.38 -3.82
CA GLY A 146 -12.10 -27.01 -4.93
C GLY A 146 -12.69 -25.87 -5.79
N ILE A 147 -13.99 -25.95 -6.07
CA ILE A 147 -14.71 -24.93 -6.84
C ILE A 147 -14.66 -23.56 -6.14
N GLU A 148 -14.95 -23.51 -4.84
CA GLU A 148 -14.95 -22.27 -4.07
C GLU A 148 -13.53 -21.71 -3.92
N PHE A 149 -12.53 -22.56 -3.75
CA PHE A 149 -11.12 -22.14 -3.74
C PHE A 149 -10.74 -21.47 -5.06
N VAL A 150 -11.01 -22.13 -6.19
CA VAL A 150 -10.72 -21.58 -7.52
C VAL A 150 -11.50 -20.29 -7.76
N ARG A 151 -12.77 -20.23 -7.41
CA ARG A 151 -13.58 -19.01 -7.53
C ARG A 151 -12.97 -17.84 -6.77
N ARG A 152 -12.56 -18.05 -5.50
CA ARG A 152 -11.88 -17.00 -4.72
C ARG A 152 -10.56 -16.63 -5.35
N TYR A 153 -9.76 -17.58 -5.75
CA TYR A 153 -8.45 -17.35 -6.35
C TYR A 153 -8.57 -16.52 -7.64
N LEU A 154 -9.46 -16.91 -8.53
CA LEU A 154 -9.69 -16.21 -9.81
C LEU A 154 -10.23 -14.79 -9.62
N SER A 155 -11.01 -14.52 -8.56
CA SER A 155 -11.52 -13.17 -8.29
C SER A 155 -10.43 -12.12 -8.02
N HIS A 156 -9.19 -12.56 -7.79
CA HIS A 156 -8.04 -11.69 -7.53
C HIS A 156 -7.10 -11.55 -8.73
N ILE A 157 -7.35 -12.28 -9.80
CA ILE A 157 -6.58 -12.13 -11.04
C ILE A 157 -7.01 -10.84 -11.71
N LEU A 158 -6.05 -9.93 -11.84
CA LEU A 158 -6.29 -8.64 -12.46
C LEU A 158 -6.26 -8.79 -14.00
N PRO A 159 -7.00 -7.96 -14.73
CA PRO A 159 -6.99 -7.97 -16.19
C PRO A 159 -5.58 -7.81 -16.77
N LYS A 160 -5.34 -8.39 -17.94
CA LYS A 160 -4.07 -8.22 -18.67
C LYS A 160 -3.73 -6.73 -18.82
N GLY A 161 -2.49 -6.36 -18.51
CA GLY A 161 -2.02 -4.97 -18.58
C GLY A 161 -2.38 -4.09 -17.38
N PHE A 162 -3.12 -4.60 -16.40
CA PHE A 162 -3.40 -3.83 -15.18
C PHE A 162 -2.15 -3.66 -14.31
N MET A 163 -1.74 -2.42 -14.14
CA MET A 163 -0.57 -2.07 -13.31
C MET A 163 -0.91 -2.11 -11.83
N ARG A 164 -0.50 -3.19 -11.15
CA ARG A 164 -0.73 -3.39 -9.71
C ARG A 164 0.12 -2.45 -8.84
N VAL A 165 1.32 -2.14 -9.30
CA VAL A 165 2.23 -1.18 -8.66
C VAL A 165 2.22 0.11 -9.46
N ARG A 166 2.02 1.24 -8.81
CA ARG A 166 2.02 2.55 -9.44
C ARG A 166 2.88 3.53 -8.65
N HIS A 167 3.52 4.43 -9.38
CA HIS A 167 4.39 5.45 -8.83
C HIS A 167 3.85 6.84 -9.20
N TYR A 168 3.84 7.73 -8.21
CA TYR A 168 3.29 9.08 -8.37
C TYR A 168 4.25 10.16 -7.88
N GLY A 169 4.01 11.39 -8.31
CA GLY A 169 4.81 12.55 -7.96
C GLY A 169 6.25 12.41 -8.45
N PHE A 170 7.23 12.75 -7.63
CA PHE A 170 8.64 12.64 -8.03
C PHE A 170 9.13 11.19 -8.20
N LEU A 171 8.35 10.19 -7.78
CA LEU A 171 8.62 8.77 -8.03
C LEU A 171 7.99 8.25 -9.32
N SER A 172 7.25 9.08 -10.07
CA SER A 172 6.64 8.65 -11.34
C SER A 172 7.71 8.23 -12.36
N ASN A 173 7.38 7.26 -13.21
CA ASN A 173 8.34 6.64 -14.14
C ASN A 173 9.01 7.65 -15.08
N CYS A 174 8.32 8.74 -15.45
CA CYS A 174 8.83 9.76 -16.37
C CYS A 174 9.98 10.61 -15.78
N CYS A 175 10.08 10.74 -14.45
CA CYS A 175 11.02 11.67 -13.84
C CYS A 175 11.84 11.09 -12.67
N ARG A 176 11.47 9.88 -12.21
CA ARG A 176 12.04 9.25 -11.00
C ARG A 176 13.58 9.19 -11.01
N GLY A 177 14.20 8.79 -12.11
CA GLY A 177 15.67 8.70 -12.18
C GLY A 177 16.35 10.03 -11.87
N LYS A 178 15.98 11.08 -12.60
CA LYS A 178 16.53 12.44 -12.40
C LYS A 178 16.26 12.98 -10.98
N LYS A 179 15.03 12.78 -10.49
CA LYS A 179 14.62 13.31 -9.17
C LYS A 179 15.30 12.56 -8.02
N LEU A 180 15.46 11.24 -8.09
CA LEU A 180 16.17 10.49 -7.05
C LEU A 180 17.66 10.84 -7.01
N THR A 181 18.33 10.96 -8.16
CA THR A 181 19.73 11.42 -8.19
C THR A 181 19.90 12.80 -7.56
N LEU A 182 18.96 13.71 -7.83
CA LEU A 182 18.97 15.04 -7.23
C LEU A 182 18.82 14.98 -5.70
N ILE A 183 17.86 14.19 -5.21
CA ILE A 183 17.62 14.02 -3.77
C ILE A 183 18.84 13.40 -3.10
N GLN A 184 19.44 12.36 -3.70
CA GLN A 184 20.63 11.71 -3.18
C GLN A 184 21.78 12.69 -3.02
N LYS A 185 22.06 13.53 -4.03
CA LYS A 185 23.11 14.56 -3.95
C LYS A 185 22.88 15.55 -2.80
N GLN A 186 21.62 15.94 -2.56
CA GLN A 186 21.28 16.89 -1.50
C GLN A 186 21.32 16.26 -0.11
N THR A 187 20.99 14.97 0.02
CA THR A 187 20.95 14.28 1.32
C THR A 187 22.31 13.70 1.72
N GLN A 188 23.21 13.40 0.78
CA GLN A 188 24.57 12.92 1.08
C GLN A 188 25.50 14.04 1.59
N GLY A 189 25.20 15.30 1.28
CA GLY A 189 25.90 16.45 1.83
C GLY A 189 25.61 16.76 3.30
N ASP A 190 24.52 16.20 3.85
CA ASP A 190 24.05 16.42 5.23
C ASP A 190 24.46 15.30 6.21
N THR A 191 25.31 14.35 5.82
CA THR A 191 25.87 13.37 6.77
C THR A 191 26.92 14.08 7.63
N PRO A 192 26.67 14.30 8.94
CA PRO A 192 27.72 14.81 9.81
C PRO A 192 28.83 13.77 9.85
N ASN A 193 30.03 14.20 9.46
CA ASN A 193 31.26 13.47 9.66
C ASN A 193 31.31 12.93 11.09
N LYS A 194 31.13 11.63 11.27
CA LYS A 194 31.55 10.98 12.51
C LYS A 194 33.06 11.09 12.53
N LYS A 195 33.55 12.17 13.12
CA LYS A 195 34.93 12.23 13.59
C LYS A 195 35.08 11.25 14.73
N ASP A 196 36.04 10.40 14.56
CA ASP A 196 36.59 9.49 15.54
C ASP A 196 36.72 10.15 16.91
N SER A 197 36.24 9.47 17.93
CA SER A 197 36.75 9.59 19.32
C SER A 197 36.66 8.24 19.95
#